data_0b537d39b1a8b1d89cd3aee55893f453
#
_entry.id   0b537d39b1a8b1d89cd3aee55893f453
#
_cell.length_a   1.000
_cell.length_b   1.000
_cell.length_c   1.000
_cell.angle_alpha   90.00
_cell.angle_beta   90.00
_cell.angle_gamma   90.00
#
_symmetry.space_group_name_H-M   'P 1'
#
loop_
_entity.id
_entity.type
_entity.pdbx_description
1 polymer ?
#
loop_
_entity_poly.entity_id
_entity_poly.type
_entity_poly.pdbx_seq_one_letter_code
_entity_poly.pdbx_strand_id
1 'polypeptide(L)'
;MQRRILIIFTMLLLAVSRAGAQYDVSFSHYWDLEPYFNPGAVGKQQKLNIAAAYAMSLAGFENNPKSMYVGADMPLYFLKNYHGVGLSLLNDQIGLFTHQRLALQYAYKHRLFGGMLSAGVQLGLLSEGFDGSKVDVEDSGDPALGTSDVNGSAVDIGFGLYYTRGPWYVGVSAQHITSPLVNLGETSELQIDPTFYLTGGYNIKLRNPFLTIHPSVLVRTDGVEWRGDVSGRLVYTNDKKMLYGGVTYSPTTSVTVLVGGSFHGVHIGYSYEAYTSGISLGNGSHELIIGYQVDVNLFKKGRNKHKSVRIL
;
A
#
# COMPACT_ATOMS: atom_id res chain seq x y z
N MET A 1 -13.10 -50.45 -1.77
CA MET A 1 -12.91 -49.81 -0.47
C MET A 1 -11.65 -48.93 -0.42
N GLN A 2 -10.49 -49.44 -0.77
CA GLN A 2 -9.21 -48.68 -0.77
C GLN A 2 -9.23 -47.40 -1.61
N ARG A 3 -9.81 -47.37 -2.77
CA ARG A 3 -9.90 -46.19 -3.67
C ARG A 3 -10.76 -45.07 -3.07
N ARG A 4 -11.82 -45.41 -2.32
CA ARG A 4 -12.65 -44.40 -1.61
C ARG A 4 -11.94 -43.84 -0.39
N ILE A 5 -11.16 -44.64 0.29
CA ILE A 5 -10.35 -44.21 1.43
C ILE A 5 -9.23 -43.28 0.97
N LEU A 6 -8.59 -43.59 -0.16
CA LEU A 6 -7.58 -42.73 -0.76
C LEU A 6 -8.13 -41.37 -1.18
N ILE A 7 -9.32 -41.34 -1.79
CA ILE A 7 -9.99 -40.09 -2.20
C ILE A 7 -10.37 -39.25 -0.96
N ILE A 8 -10.89 -39.88 0.10
CA ILE A 8 -11.23 -39.17 1.35
C ILE A 8 -9.95 -38.64 2.03
N PHE A 9 -8.87 -39.44 2.03
CA PHE A 9 -7.58 -39.00 2.59
C PHE A 9 -6.95 -37.87 1.79
N THR A 10 -7.05 -37.91 0.45
CA THR A 10 -6.60 -36.81 -0.43
C THR A 10 -7.46 -35.56 -0.25
N MET A 11 -8.78 -35.70 -0.09
CA MET A 11 -9.66 -34.57 0.23
C MET A 11 -9.42 -34.02 1.63
N LEU A 12 -9.10 -34.85 2.64
CA LEU A 12 -8.71 -34.38 3.96
C LEU A 12 -7.36 -33.65 3.96
N LEU A 13 -6.40 -34.12 3.15
CA LEU A 13 -5.11 -33.44 2.95
C LEU A 13 -5.23 -32.09 2.24
N LEU A 14 -6.19 -31.97 1.31
CA LEU A 14 -6.52 -30.72 0.63
C LEU A 14 -7.35 -29.75 1.50
N ALA A 15 -8.01 -30.27 2.54
CA ALA A 15 -8.82 -29.46 3.47
C ALA A 15 -8.00 -28.82 4.61
N VAL A 16 -6.70 -29.10 4.72
CA VAL A 16 -5.79 -28.37 5.62
C VAL A 16 -5.26 -27.14 4.87
N SER A 17 -6.16 -26.34 4.29
CA SER A 17 -5.83 -24.98 3.92
C SER A 17 -5.75 -24.20 5.25
N ARG A 18 -4.55 -23.80 5.63
CA ARG A 18 -4.36 -22.79 6.65
C ARG A 18 -5.08 -21.54 6.15
N ALA A 19 -6.10 -21.09 6.82
CA ALA A 19 -6.68 -19.79 6.60
C ALA A 19 -5.65 -18.75 7.08
N GLY A 20 -4.67 -18.43 6.26
CA GLY A 20 -3.77 -17.33 6.48
C GLY A 20 -4.51 -16.05 6.10
N ALA A 21 -4.72 -15.14 7.02
CA ALA A 21 -5.17 -13.79 6.71
C ALA A 21 -3.93 -12.93 6.49
N GLN A 22 -3.83 -12.28 5.31
CA GLN A 22 -2.78 -11.30 5.08
C GLN A 22 -3.00 -10.10 6.01
N TYR A 23 -1.96 -9.75 6.77
CA TYR A 23 -2.01 -8.66 7.74
C TYR A 23 -2.14 -7.28 7.08
N ASP A 24 -1.40 -7.03 5.99
CA ASP A 24 -1.36 -5.74 5.34
C ASP A 24 -2.58 -5.43 4.48
N VAL A 25 -3.08 -4.19 4.58
CA VAL A 25 -4.21 -3.68 3.81
C VAL A 25 -3.92 -3.69 2.30
N SER A 26 -4.93 -4.02 1.52
CA SER A 26 -4.90 -3.98 0.06
C SER A 26 -5.62 -2.75 -0.47
N PHE A 27 -4.86 -1.82 -1.05
CA PHE A 27 -5.42 -0.68 -1.76
C PHE A 27 -5.47 -0.93 -3.27
N SER A 28 -6.61 -0.60 -3.89
CA SER A 28 -6.80 -0.75 -5.33
C SER A 28 -5.95 0.23 -6.15
N HIS A 29 -5.72 1.45 -5.64
CA HIS A 29 -4.87 2.47 -6.24
C HIS A 29 -3.41 2.37 -5.78
N TYR A 30 -2.86 1.18 -5.74
CA TYR A 30 -1.51 0.92 -5.19
C TYR A 30 -0.40 1.76 -5.85
N TRP A 31 -0.54 2.15 -7.10
CA TRP A 31 0.46 2.99 -7.81
C TRP A 31 0.53 4.44 -7.30
N ASP A 32 -0.52 4.93 -6.65
CA ASP A 32 -0.56 6.24 -6.00
C ASP A 32 -0.08 6.17 -4.55
N LEU A 33 -0.05 4.97 -3.97
CA LEU A 33 0.31 4.66 -2.59
C LEU A 33 1.60 3.83 -2.48
N GLU A 34 2.49 3.85 -3.47
CA GLU A 34 3.70 3.02 -3.45
C GLU A 34 4.56 3.16 -2.19
N PRO A 35 4.73 4.35 -1.57
CA PRO A 35 5.42 4.45 -0.29
C PRO A 35 4.81 3.61 0.83
N TYR A 36 3.53 3.26 0.75
CA TYR A 36 2.85 2.42 1.73
C TYR A 36 3.51 1.04 1.87
N PHE A 37 3.86 0.41 0.76
CA PHE A 37 4.43 -0.95 0.75
C PHE A 37 5.91 -1.01 0.34
N ASN A 38 6.47 0.06 -0.24
CA ASN A 38 7.88 0.09 -0.66
C ASN A 38 8.56 1.42 -0.29
N PRO A 39 9.38 1.46 0.76
CA PRO A 39 10.10 2.67 1.15
C PRO A 39 11.10 3.15 0.09
N GLY A 40 11.53 2.29 -0.86
CA GLY A 40 12.34 2.70 -2.00
C GLY A 40 11.62 3.65 -2.97
N ALA A 41 10.29 3.68 -2.97
CA ALA A 41 9.50 4.57 -3.82
C ALA A 41 9.41 6.01 -3.30
N VAL A 42 9.79 6.27 -2.05
CA VAL A 42 9.69 7.58 -1.40
C VAL A 42 10.46 8.65 -2.16
N GLY A 43 9.81 9.79 -2.44
CA GLY A 43 10.41 10.90 -3.18
C GLY A 43 10.79 10.56 -4.63
N LYS A 44 10.08 9.63 -5.29
CA LYS A 44 10.36 9.23 -6.68
C LYS A 44 10.16 10.36 -7.69
N GLN A 45 9.29 11.31 -7.40
CA GLN A 45 9.01 12.49 -8.21
C GLN A 45 9.60 13.75 -7.59
N GLN A 46 9.89 14.77 -8.40
CA GLN A 46 10.33 16.08 -7.90
C GLN A 46 9.14 16.92 -7.39
N LYS A 47 8.36 16.33 -6.51
CA LYS A 47 7.15 16.91 -5.93
C LYS A 47 7.04 16.53 -4.46
N LEU A 48 6.48 17.43 -3.67
CA LEU A 48 5.84 17.02 -2.43
C LEU A 48 4.55 16.31 -2.83
N ASN A 49 4.43 15.07 -2.45
CA ASN A 49 3.27 14.23 -2.70
C ASN A 49 2.58 13.97 -1.35
N ILE A 50 1.29 14.27 -1.29
CA ILE A 50 0.43 13.95 -0.14
C ILE A 50 -0.68 13.07 -0.68
N ALA A 51 -0.91 11.92 -0.08
CA ALA A 51 -1.96 11.00 -0.47
C ALA A 51 -2.73 10.52 0.76
N ALA A 52 -4.04 10.46 0.62
CA ALA A 52 -4.94 9.86 1.60
C ALA A 52 -5.84 8.86 0.88
N ALA A 53 -6.05 7.71 1.49
CA ALA A 53 -6.96 6.68 1.00
C ALA A 53 -7.91 6.24 2.11
N TYR A 54 -9.15 6.01 1.74
CA TYR A 54 -10.16 5.38 2.58
C TYR A 54 -10.75 4.20 1.82
N ALA A 55 -10.60 3.01 2.38
CA ALA A 55 -11.16 1.79 1.84
C ALA A 55 -12.19 1.21 2.80
N MET A 56 -13.31 0.81 2.26
CA MET A 56 -14.38 0.10 2.96
C MET A 56 -14.57 -1.25 2.26
N SER A 57 -14.05 -2.30 2.87
CA SER A 57 -14.12 -3.64 2.31
C SER A 57 -15.40 -4.34 2.74
N LEU A 58 -15.92 -5.24 1.88
CA LEU A 58 -17.12 -6.03 2.16
C LEU A 58 -18.31 -5.16 2.62
N ALA A 59 -18.59 -4.09 1.87
CA ALA A 59 -19.68 -3.17 2.17
C ALA A 59 -21.02 -3.91 2.30
N GLY A 60 -21.79 -3.62 3.34
CA GLY A 60 -23.07 -4.29 3.65
C GLY A 60 -22.97 -5.38 4.72
N PHE A 61 -21.77 -5.76 5.15
CA PHE A 61 -21.59 -6.60 6.34
C PHE A 61 -21.45 -5.73 7.60
N GLU A 62 -21.97 -6.22 8.71
CA GLU A 62 -21.77 -5.59 10.01
C GLU A 62 -20.29 -5.66 10.40
N ASN A 63 -19.74 -4.58 10.97
CA ASN A 63 -18.34 -4.45 11.35
C ASN A 63 -17.34 -4.73 10.21
N ASN A 64 -17.72 -4.39 8.97
CA ASN A 64 -16.87 -4.56 7.79
C ASN A 64 -15.52 -3.83 7.93
N PRO A 65 -14.43 -4.34 7.33
CA PRO A 65 -13.13 -3.71 7.41
C PRO A 65 -13.12 -2.29 6.83
N LYS A 66 -12.48 -1.36 7.55
CA LYS A 66 -12.32 0.05 7.17
C LYS A 66 -10.88 0.47 7.37
N SER A 67 -10.25 0.85 6.29
CA SER A 67 -8.83 1.22 6.29
C SER A 67 -8.67 2.67 5.89
N MET A 68 -7.88 3.42 6.64
CA MET A 68 -7.50 4.80 6.36
C MET A 68 -5.99 4.89 6.28
N TYR A 69 -5.50 5.47 5.22
CA TYR A 69 -4.09 5.77 5.01
C TYR A 69 -3.91 7.24 4.73
N VAL A 70 -2.90 7.84 5.32
CA VAL A 70 -2.42 9.18 4.97
C VAL A 70 -0.90 9.13 4.91
N GLY A 71 -0.33 9.59 3.80
CA GLY A 71 1.11 9.63 3.61
C GLY A 71 1.55 10.91 2.94
N ALA A 72 2.76 11.34 3.24
CA ALA A 72 3.43 12.44 2.57
C ALA A 72 4.87 12.05 2.29
N ASP A 73 5.34 12.31 1.07
CA ASP A 73 6.71 12.07 0.68
C ASP A 73 7.25 13.17 -0.21
N MET A 74 8.55 13.38 -0.15
CA MET A 74 9.22 14.37 -0.99
C MET A 74 10.67 13.98 -1.27
N PRO A 75 11.21 14.41 -2.42
CA PRO A 75 12.62 14.29 -2.69
C PRO A 75 13.40 15.38 -1.95
N LEU A 76 14.64 15.05 -1.62
CA LEU A 76 15.65 15.98 -1.12
C LEU A 76 16.91 15.87 -1.95
N TYR A 77 17.70 16.95 -2.01
CA TYR A 77 19.02 16.93 -2.60
C TYR A 77 20.04 17.48 -1.62
N PHE A 78 20.91 16.61 -1.13
CA PHE A 78 22.01 16.96 -0.23
C PHE A 78 23.18 15.98 -0.44
N LEU A 79 24.37 16.33 0.02
CA LEU A 79 25.59 15.53 -0.19
C LEU A 79 25.81 15.13 -1.66
N LYS A 80 25.42 16.00 -2.61
CA LYS A 80 25.52 15.79 -4.07
C LYS A 80 24.71 14.60 -4.61
N ASN A 81 23.76 14.07 -3.83
CA ASN A 81 22.89 12.97 -4.22
C ASN A 81 21.41 13.29 -3.98
N TYR A 82 20.56 12.52 -4.63
CA TYR A 82 19.11 12.56 -4.41
C TYR A 82 18.74 11.62 -3.28
N HIS A 83 17.81 12.05 -2.46
CA HIS A 83 17.24 11.31 -1.35
C HIS A 83 15.72 11.41 -1.42
N GLY A 84 15.02 10.55 -0.71
CA GLY A 84 13.59 10.65 -0.45
C GLY A 84 13.34 10.56 1.04
N VAL A 85 12.35 11.31 1.52
CA VAL A 85 11.84 11.20 2.89
C VAL A 85 10.33 11.10 2.85
N GLY A 86 9.76 10.34 3.76
CA GLY A 86 8.32 10.14 3.87
C GLY A 86 7.88 9.89 5.29
N LEU A 87 6.62 10.20 5.51
CA LEU A 87 5.88 9.94 6.74
C LEU A 87 4.51 9.40 6.36
N SER A 88 4.05 8.36 7.04
CA SER A 88 2.71 7.84 6.82
C SER A 88 2.06 7.34 8.10
N LEU A 89 0.72 7.39 8.08
CA LEU A 89 -0.18 6.86 9.09
C LEU A 89 -1.13 5.89 8.42
N LEU A 90 -1.30 4.73 9.00
CA LEU A 90 -2.35 3.76 8.67
C LEU A 90 -3.21 3.57 9.91
N ASN A 91 -4.51 3.49 9.72
CA ASN A 91 -5.47 3.01 10.70
C ASN A 91 -6.40 2.03 10.00
N ASP A 92 -6.34 0.78 10.40
CA ASP A 92 -7.15 -0.31 9.86
C ASP A 92 -8.00 -0.91 10.97
N GLN A 93 -9.28 -1.04 10.72
CA GLN A 93 -10.24 -1.61 11.65
C GLN A 93 -10.89 -2.84 11.00
N ILE A 94 -10.73 -3.99 11.61
CA ILE A 94 -11.26 -5.27 11.13
C ILE A 94 -12.06 -5.92 12.27
N GLY A 95 -13.38 -5.79 12.19
CA GLY A 95 -14.24 -6.25 13.29
C GLY A 95 -13.95 -5.51 14.60
N LEU A 96 -13.47 -6.23 15.60
CA LEU A 96 -13.09 -5.70 16.91
C LEU A 96 -11.59 -5.36 17.02
N PHE A 97 -10.81 -5.67 16.00
CA PHE A 97 -9.38 -5.38 15.98
C PHE A 97 -9.11 -4.02 15.32
N THR A 98 -8.21 -3.27 15.90
CA THR A 98 -7.69 -2.02 15.34
C THR A 98 -6.19 -2.14 15.18
N HIS A 99 -5.73 -1.94 13.97
CA HIS A 99 -4.34 -1.94 13.60
C HIS A 99 -3.91 -0.54 13.18
N GLN A 100 -2.90 0.03 13.82
CA GLN A 100 -2.36 1.35 13.53
C GLN A 100 -0.86 1.28 13.25
N ARG A 101 -0.40 2.01 12.24
CA ARG A 101 1.02 2.12 11.92
C ARG A 101 1.39 3.57 11.66
N LEU A 102 2.36 4.08 12.42
CA LEU A 102 3.09 5.30 12.10
C LEU A 102 4.43 4.90 11.49
N ALA A 103 4.77 5.39 10.31
CA ALA A 103 6.02 5.03 9.63
C ALA A 103 6.80 6.25 9.17
N LEU A 104 8.11 6.26 9.47
CA LEU A 104 9.10 7.17 8.92
C LEU A 104 9.89 6.44 7.84
N GLN A 105 10.12 7.09 6.73
CA GLN A 105 10.74 6.47 5.56
C GLN A 105 11.88 7.35 5.04
N TYR A 106 12.94 6.68 4.62
CA TYR A 106 14.08 7.32 3.97
C TYR A 106 14.54 6.47 2.80
N ALA A 107 14.89 7.12 1.69
CA ALA A 107 15.43 6.46 0.50
C ALA A 107 16.68 7.18 -0.02
N TYR A 108 17.72 6.42 -0.28
CA TYR A 108 18.91 6.87 -1.01
C TYR A 108 18.77 6.55 -2.49
N LYS A 109 19.06 7.53 -3.35
CA LYS A 109 18.88 7.40 -4.80
C LYS A 109 20.19 7.53 -5.53
N HIS A 110 20.48 6.58 -6.40
CA HIS A 110 21.71 6.56 -7.21
C HIS A 110 21.41 6.28 -8.69
N ARG A 111 22.07 7.00 -9.57
CA ARG A 111 21.95 6.72 -11.00
C ARG A 111 22.75 5.48 -11.37
N LEU A 112 22.06 4.48 -11.94
CA LEU A 112 22.65 3.20 -12.30
C LEU A 112 22.05 2.71 -13.63
N PHE A 113 22.87 2.20 -14.54
CA PHE A 113 22.46 1.63 -15.85
C PHE A 113 21.46 2.49 -16.65
N GLY A 114 21.63 3.81 -16.62
CA GLY A 114 20.76 4.75 -17.33
C GLY A 114 19.38 4.97 -16.69
N GLY A 115 19.15 4.46 -15.50
CA GLY A 115 17.97 4.68 -14.67
C GLY A 115 18.32 5.24 -13.29
N MET A 116 17.34 5.24 -12.40
CA MET A 116 17.48 5.64 -11.01
C MET A 116 17.16 4.44 -10.11
N LEU A 117 18.18 3.95 -9.40
CA LEU A 117 18.01 2.97 -8.32
C LEU A 117 17.78 3.73 -7.01
N SER A 118 16.80 3.30 -6.26
CA SER A 118 16.45 3.84 -4.95
C SER A 118 16.43 2.70 -3.94
N ALA A 119 17.18 2.82 -2.86
CA ALA A 119 17.17 1.90 -1.73
C ALA A 119 16.57 2.61 -0.52
N GLY A 120 15.49 2.07 0.01
CA GLY A 120 14.72 2.69 1.08
C GLY A 120 14.67 1.83 2.33
N VAL A 121 14.54 2.51 3.46
CA VAL A 121 14.29 1.91 4.77
C VAL A 121 13.08 2.57 5.40
N GLN A 122 12.36 1.82 6.19
CA GLN A 122 11.20 2.27 6.97
C GLN A 122 11.42 1.89 8.43
N LEU A 123 11.13 2.83 9.31
CA LEU A 123 10.97 2.61 10.74
C LEU A 123 9.53 2.87 11.10
N GLY A 124 8.84 1.84 11.59
CA GLY A 124 7.45 1.85 11.97
C GLY A 124 7.24 1.72 13.47
N LEU A 125 6.18 2.31 13.96
CA LEU A 125 5.59 2.01 15.26
C LEU A 125 4.21 1.44 15.00
N LEU A 126 4.03 0.18 15.40
CA LEU A 126 2.77 -0.54 15.32
C LEU A 126 2.03 -0.41 16.64
N SER A 127 0.72 -0.27 16.58
CA SER A 127 -0.18 -0.34 17.72
C SER A 127 -1.38 -1.20 17.36
N GLU A 128 -1.54 -2.28 18.09
CA GLU A 128 -2.63 -3.24 17.95
C GLU A 128 -3.60 -3.07 19.09
N GLY A 129 -4.89 -3.06 18.78
CA GLY A 129 -5.95 -2.95 19.76
C GLY A 129 -7.02 -4.02 19.54
N PHE A 130 -7.59 -4.53 20.62
CA PHE A 130 -8.76 -5.37 20.60
C PHE A 130 -9.81 -4.79 21.55
N ASP A 131 -11.01 -4.53 21.01
CA ASP A 131 -12.16 -3.98 21.74
C ASP A 131 -12.97 -5.14 22.34
N GLY A 132 -12.54 -5.61 23.51
CA GLY A 132 -13.19 -6.70 24.24
C GLY A 132 -14.54 -6.30 24.82
N SER A 133 -14.81 -5.01 25.00
CA SER A 133 -16.08 -4.52 25.56
C SER A 133 -17.28 -4.76 24.65
N LYS A 134 -17.04 -5.02 23.36
CA LYS A 134 -18.06 -5.31 22.33
C LYS A 134 -18.23 -6.79 22.03
N VAL A 135 -17.54 -7.66 22.76
CA VAL A 135 -17.74 -9.11 22.61
C VAL A 135 -19.06 -9.50 23.26
N ASP A 136 -19.96 -10.05 22.45
CA ASP A 136 -21.22 -10.61 22.97
C ASP A 136 -20.93 -11.99 23.54
N VAL A 137 -20.93 -12.10 24.88
CA VAL A 137 -20.68 -13.34 25.62
C VAL A 137 -21.98 -13.82 26.23
N GLU A 138 -22.42 -15.03 25.89
CA GLU A 138 -23.53 -15.68 26.54
C GLU A 138 -23.25 -15.94 28.04
N ASP A 139 -21.99 -16.11 28.41
CA ASP A 139 -21.56 -16.36 29.80
C ASP A 139 -20.49 -15.33 30.20
N SER A 140 -20.89 -14.32 30.96
CA SER A 140 -20.04 -13.23 31.41
C SER A 140 -18.91 -13.64 32.38
N GLY A 141 -18.83 -14.93 32.71
CA GLY A 141 -17.84 -15.49 33.64
C GLY A 141 -16.73 -16.32 32.98
N ASP A 142 -16.69 -16.45 31.66
CA ASP A 142 -15.62 -17.19 30.95
C ASP A 142 -14.32 -16.41 30.94
N PRO A 143 -13.29 -16.85 31.71
CA PRO A 143 -11.99 -16.16 31.72
C PRO A 143 -11.21 -16.29 30.44
N ALA A 144 -11.63 -17.14 29.49
CA ALA A 144 -11.00 -17.32 28.19
C ALA A 144 -11.37 -16.20 27.19
N LEU A 145 -12.48 -15.50 27.42
CA LEU A 145 -12.95 -14.38 26.61
C LEU A 145 -12.64 -13.07 27.34
N GLY A 146 -11.56 -12.42 26.94
CA GLY A 146 -11.22 -11.09 27.45
C GLY A 146 -12.32 -10.08 27.10
N THR A 147 -13.09 -9.65 28.10
CA THR A 147 -14.12 -8.60 27.98
C THR A 147 -13.56 -7.20 28.20
N SER A 148 -12.24 -7.07 28.29
CA SER A 148 -11.55 -5.81 28.47
C SER A 148 -10.82 -5.38 27.19
N ASP A 149 -10.74 -4.09 26.97
CA ASP A 149 -9.96 -3.50 25.90
C ASP A 149 -8.47 -3.73 26.19
N VAL A 150 -7.77 -4.29 25.22
CA VAL A 150 -6.33 -4.53 25.31
C VAL A 150 -5.61 -3.88 24.14
N ASN A 151 -4.45 -3.29 24.42
CA ASN A 151 -3.61 -2.65 23.42
C ASN A 151 -2.15 -3.09 23.61
N GLY A 152 -1.44 -3.19 22.50
CA GLY A 152 -0.03 -3.47 22.49
C GLY A 152 0.68 -2.66 21.41
N SER A 153 1.98 -2.51 21.52
CA SER A 153 2.78 -1.82 20.53
C SER A 153 4.13 -2.49 20.29
N ALA A 154 4.64 -2.37 19.06
CA ALA A 154 5.94 -2.88 18.68
C ALA A 154 6.61 -1.97 17.64
N VAL A 155 7.94 -2.05 17.58
CA VAL A 155 8.73 -1.39 16.53
C VAL A 155 8.80 -2.30 15.32
N ASP A 156 8.62 -1.72 14.16
CA ASP A 156 8.64 -2.39 12.87
C ASP A 156 9.72 -1.81 11.94
N ILE A 157 10.30 -2.66 11.12
CA ILE A 157 11.30 -2.27 10.14
C ILE A 157 10.91 -2.84 8.78
N GLY A 158 10.99 -1.98 7.75
CA GLY A 158 10.81 -2.36 6.35
C GLY A 158 12.01 -1.93 5.51
N PHE A 159 12.22 -2.65 4.41
CA PHE A 159 13.25 -2.35 3.42
C PHE A 159 12.65 -2.44 2.01
N GLY A 160 13.17 -1.61 1.07
CA GLY A 160 12.73 -1.67 -0.31
C GLY A 160 13.76 -1.18 -1.30
N LEU A 161 13.73 -1.78 -2.47
CA LEU A 161 14.45 -1.34 -3.65
C LEU A 161 13.44 -0.93 -4.73
N TYR A 162 13.73 0.16 -5.40
CA TYR A 162 12.90 0.67 -6.47
C TYR A 162 13.77 1.18 -7.62
N TYR A 163 13.51 0.72 -8.84
CA TYR A 163 14.26 1.12 -10.01
C TYR A 163 13.36 1.67 -11.09
N THR A 164 13.71 2.84 -11.64
CA THR A 164 12.99 3.46 -12.75
C THR A 164 13.93 3.72 -13.91
N ARG A 165 13.47 3.40 -15.13
CA ARG A 165 14.21 3.73 -16.34
C ARG A 165 13.25 4.02 -17.48
N GLY A 166 13.22 5.29 -17.92
CA GLY A 166 12.32 5.71 -18.98
C GLY A 166 10.86 5.41 -18.64
N PRO A 167 10.16 4.61 -19.46
CA PRO A 167 8.74 4.34 -19.25
C PRO A 167 8.43 3.23 -18.26
N TRP A 168 9.39 2.49 -17.74
CA TRP A 168 9.16 1.34 -16.87
C TRP A 168 9.76 1.51 -15.48
N TYR A 169 9.20 0.80 -14.55
CA TYR A 169 9.69 0.68 -13.19
C TYR A 169 9.52 -0.75 -12.67
N VAL A 170 10.33 -1.09 -11.69
CA VAL A 170 10.20 -2.30 -10.90
C VAL A 170 10.60 -2.00 -9.45
N GLY A 171 9.92 -2.60 -8.51
CA GLY A 171 10.20 -2.46 -7.08
C GLY A 171 10.05 -3.80 -6.37
N VAL A 172 10.91 -4.03 -5.38
CA VAL A 172 10.80 -5.12 -4.44
C VAL A 172 10.91 -4.57 -3.04
N SER A 173 10.15 -5.09 -2.11
CA SER A 173 10.22 -4.68 -0.71
C SER A 173 9.83 -5.80 0.24
N ALA A 174 10.24 -5.64 1.48
CA ALA A 174 9.84 -6.45 2.61
C ALA A 174 9.42 -5.52 3.75
N GLN A 175 8.25 -5.73 4.28
CA GLN A 175 7.73 -5.11 5.49
C GLN A 175 7.79 -6.11 6.64
N HIS A 176 7.74 -5.63 7.87
CA HIS A 176 7.72 -6.48 9.08
C HIS A 176 8.89 -7.47 9.15
N ILE A 177 10.07 -7.05 8.68
CA ILE A 177 11.25 -7.95 8.58
C ILE A 177 11.78 -8.42 9.94
N THR A 178 11.42 -7.75 11.01
CA THR A 178 11.75 -8.11 12.40
C THR A 178 10.76 -9.08 13.01
N SER A 179 9.69 -9.45 12.28
CA SER A 179 8.56 -10.26 12.79
C SER A 179 8.11 -9.77 14.17
N PRO A 180 7.68 -8.49 14.28
CA PRO A 180 7.40 -7.90 15.57
C PRO A 180 6.32 -8.67 16.33
N LEU A 181 6.58 -8.88 17.62
CA LEU A 181 5.65 -9.50 18.56
C LEU A 181 4.96 -8.39 19.36
N VAL A 182 3.65 -8.33 19.28
CA VAL A 182 2.82 -7.38 20.02
C VAL A 182 2.12 -8.12 21.15
N ASN A 183 2.38 -7.72 22.38
CA ASN A 183 1.71 -8.27 23.55
C ASN A 183 0.36 -7.57 23.73
N LEU A 184 -0.72 -8.31 23.61
CA LEU A 184 -2.10 -7.86 23.81
C LEU A 184 -2.58 -8.29 25.21
N GLY A 185 -2.43 -7.38 26.19
CA GLY A 185 -2.70 -7.71 27.59
C GLY A 185 -1.63 -8.61 28.19
N GLU A 186 -2.04 -9.44 29.19
CA GLU A 186 -1.12 -10.29 29.95
C GLU A 186 -0.95 -11.71 29.35
N THR A 187 -1.89 -12.14 28.49
CA THR A 187 -2.01 -13.55 28.08
C THR A 187 -1.98 -13.78 26.58
N SER A 188 -2.11 -12.73 25.76
CA SER A 188 -2.21 -12.87 24.30
C SER A 188 -1.03 -12.19 23.60
N GLU A 189 -0.48 -12.85 22.60
CA GLU A 189 0.61 -12.35 21.78
C GLU A 189 0.20 -12.42 20.31
N LEU A 190 0.42 -11.34 19.58
CA LEU A 190 0.24 -11.28 18.13
C LEU A 190 1.61 -11.15 17.46
N GLN A 191 2.02 -12.17 16.74
CA GLN A 191 3.20 -12.11 15.88
C GLN A 191 2.78 -11.65 14.48
N ILE A 192 3.50 -10.66 13.95
CA ILE A 192 3.27 -10.13 12.61
C ILE A 192 4.36 -10.68 11.69
N ASP A 193 3.97 -11.49 10.72
CA ASP A 193 4.91 -12.13 9.82
C ASP A 193 5.40 -11.16 8.71
N PRO A 194 6.62 -11.35 8.19
CA PRO A 194 7.16 -10.53 7.12
C PRO A 194 6.30 -10.63 5.86
N THR A 195 6.00 -9.48 5.26
CA THR A 195 5.29 -9.41 3.99
C THR A 195 6.21 -8.90 2.89
N PHE A 196 6.27 -9.63 1.78
CA PHE A 196 7.09 -9.32 0.62
C PHE A 196 6.24 -8.79 -0.52
N TYR A 197 6.75 -7.78 -1.22
CA TYR A 197 6.09 -7.15 -2.34
C TYR A 197 6.98 -7.12 -3.57
N LEU A 198 6.37 -7.36 -4.73
CA LEU A 198 6.94 -7.12 -6.05
C LEU A 198 5.97 -6.23 -6.83
N THR A 199 6.45 -5.11 -7.33
CA THR A 199 5.66 -4.23 -8.18
C THR A 199 6.39 -3.93 -9.48
N GLY A 200 5.65 -3.65 -10.52
CA GLY A 200 6.20 -3.23 -11.79
C GLY A 200 5.15 -2.60 -12.70
N GLY A 201 5.62 -1.79 -13.62
CA GLY A 201 4.71 -1.15 -14.57
C GLY A 201 5.44 -0.55 -15.76
N TYR A 202 4.65 -0.22 -16.77
CA TYR A 202 5.13 0.36 -18.01
C TYR A 202 4.17 1.45 -18.51
N ASN A 203 4.69 2.52 -19.10
CA ASN A 203 3.92 3.61 -19.66
C ASN A 203 3.97 3.55 -21.18
N ILE A 204 2.91 3.08 -21.84
CA ILE A 204 2.80 2.91 -23.29
C ILE A 204 2.18 4.18 -23.87
N LYS A 205 2.97 4.96 -24.62
CA LYS A 205 2.45 6.11 -25.35
C LYS A 205 1.70 5.64 -26.59
N LEU A 206 0.48 6.09 -26.76
CA LEU A 206 -0.33 5.80 -27.94
C LEU A 206 -0.01 6.79 -29.07
N ARG A 207 -0.56 6.51 -30.26
CA ARG A 207 -0.45 7.42 -31.41
C ARG A 207 -1.08 8.80 -31.14
N ASN A 208 -2.14 8.83 -30.35
CA ASN A 208 -2.69 10.07 -29.81
C ASN A 208 -1.79 10.55 -28.65
N PRO A 209 -1.16 11.74 -28.72
CA PRO A 209 -0.22 12.22 -27.71
C PRO A 209 -0.85 12.48 -26.33
N PHE A 210 -2.16 12.61 -26.27
CA PHE A 210 -2.90 12.80 -25.01
C PHE A 210 -3.22 11.50 -24.28
N LEU A 211 -3.04 10.34 -24.95
CA LEU A 211 -3.42 9.04 -24.41
C LEU A 211 -2.18 8.16 -24.13
N THR A 212 -2.18 7.58 -22.94
CA THR A 212 -1.20 6.56 -22.54
C THR A 212 -1.92 5.37 -21.90
N ILE A 213 -1.38 4.16 -22.08
CA ILE A 213 -1.81 2.97 -21.36
C ILE A 213 -0.78 2.66 -20.29
N HIS A 214 -1.23 2.43 -19.06
CA HIS A 214 -0.40 2.12 -17.92
C HIS A 214 -0.73 0.72 -17.39
N PRO A 215 -0.17 -0.35 -17.97
CA PRO A 215 -0.18 -1.67 -17.34
C PRO A 215 0.73 -1.67 -16.12
N SER A 216 0.27 -2.31 -15.05
CA SER A 216 1.04 -2.47 -13.82
C SER A 216 0.65 -3.75 -13.09
N VAL A 217 1.54 -4.20 -12.24
CA VAL A 217 1.35 -5.40 -11.42
C VAL A 217 1.83 -5.12 -10.00
N LEU A 218 1.12 -5.67 -9.03
CA LEU A 218 1.54 -5.78 -7.64
C LEU A 218 1.33 -7.23 -7.20
N VAL A 219 2.38 -7.85 -6.68
CA VAL A 219 2.31 -9.17 -6.05
C VAL A 219 2.76 -9.01 -4.61
N ARG A 220 2.06 -9.65 -3.69
CA ARG A 220 2.40 -9.69 -2.28
C ARG A 220 2.26 -11.10 -1.72
N THR A 221 3.07 -11.41 -0.71
CA THR A 221 3.04 -12.68 0.00
C THR A 221 3.63 -12.53 1.40
N ASP A 222 3.08 -13.25 2.34
CA ASP A 222 3.62 -13.48 3.68
C ASP A 222 4.39 -14.82 3.77
N GLY A 223 4.58 -15.49 2.63
CA GLY A 223 5.19 -16.81 2.54
C GLY A 223 4.18 -17.96 2.60
N VAL A 224 2.95 -17.70 2.99
CA VAL A 224 1.84 -18.67 3.05
C VAL A 224 0.82 -18.38 1.96
N GLU A 225 0.33 -17.16 1.93
CA GLU A 225 -0.67 -16.70 0.96
C GLU A 225 -0.05 -15.77 -0.07
N TRP A 226 -0.62 -15.79 -1.29
CA TRP A 226 -0.22 -14.95 -2.40
C TRP A 226 -1.41 -14.18 -2.95
N ARG A 227 -1.24 -12.87 -3.11
CA ARG A 227 -2.17 -12.07 -3.90
C ARG A 227 -1.42 -11.34 -4.99
N GLY A 228 -1.95 -11.44 -6.21
CA GLY A 228 -1.47 -10.69 -7.37
C GLY A 228 -2.57 -9.79 -7.91
N ASP A 229 -2.24 -8.54 -8.21
CA ASP A 229 -3.15 -7.55 -8.79
C ASP A 229 -2.54 -7.10 -10.13
N VAL A 230 -3.23 -7.37 -11.24
CA VAL A 230 -2.82 -6.96 -12.60
C VAL A 230 -3.77 -5.87 -13.07
N SER A 231 -3.23 -4.67 -13.29
CA SER A 231 -4.00 -3.48 -13.63
C SER A 231 -3.70 -2.97 -15.03
N GLY A 232 -4.72 -2.49 -15.71
CA GLY A 232 -4.61 -1.76 -16.96
C GLY A 232 -5.38 -0.45 -16.86
N ARG A 233 -4.70 0.70 -17.08
CA ARG A 233 -5.32 2.01 -17.04
C ARG A 233 -5.10 2.75 -18.35
N LEU A 234 -6.17 3.33 -18.90
CA LEU A 234 -6.10 4.31 -19.98
C LEU A 234 -6.08 5.71 -19.34
N VAL A 235 -5.04 6.46 -19.60
CA VAL A 235 -4.81 7.79 -19.04
C VAL A 235 -4.85 8.83 -20.14
N TYR A 236 -5.72 9.81 -19.99
CA TYR A 236 -5.80 11.01 -20.82
C TYR A 236 -5.14 12.17 -20.08
N THR A 237 -4.14 12.81 -20.71
CA THR A 237 -3.41 13.95 -20.14
C THR A 237 -3.45 15.12 -21.10
N ASN A 238 -3.94 16.27 -20.64
CA ASN A 238 -3.94 17.52 -21.40
C ASN A 238 -3.59 18.66 -20.45
N ASP A 239 -2.38 19.22 -20.61
CA ASP A 239 -1.80 20.26 -19.76
C ASP A 239 -1.82 19.82 -18.27
N LYS A 240 -2.55 20.54 -17.41
CA LYS A 240 -2.68 20.27 -15.97
C LYS A 240 -3.85 19.35 -15.59
N LYS A 241 -4.51 18.80 -16.60
CA LYS A 241 -5.65 17.89 -16.41
C LYS A 241 -5.25 16.48 -16.80
N MET A 242 -5.53 15.55 -15.93
CA MET A 242 -5.40 14.12 -16.19
C MET A 242 -6.68 13.42 -15.78
N LEU A 243 -7.17 12.52 -16.62
CA LEU A 243 -8.28 11.63 -16.33
C LEU A 243 -7.82 10.19 -16.60
N TYR A 244 -8.31 9.26 -15.85
CA TYR A 244 -8.08 7.85 -16.12
C TYR A 244 -9.29 6.98 -15.83
N GLY A 245 -9.35 5.88 -16.54
CA GLY A 245 -10.22 4.75 -16.24
C GLY A 245 -9.44 3.46 -16.40
N GLY A 246 -9.77 2.45 -15.62
CA GLY A 246 -9.02 1.21 -15.64
C GLY A 246 -9.73 0.05 -14.99
N VAL A 247 -9.10 -1.11 -15.11
CA VAL A 247 -9.54 -2.36 -14.49
C VAL A 247 -8.34 -3.03 -13.86
N THR A 248 -8.54 -3.59 -12.67
CA THR A 248 -7.61 -4.50 -12.02
C THR A 248 -8.24 -5.88 -11.93
N TYR A 249 -7.49 -6.88 -12.27
CA TYR A 249 -7.84 -8.28 -12.08
C TYR A 249 -6.94 -8.90 -11.02
N SER A 250 -7.56 -9.42 -9.98
CA SER A 250 -6.90 -10.17 -8.91
C SER A 250 -7.32 -11.62 -9.03
N PRO A 251 -6.47 -12.51 -9.60
CA PRO A 251 -6.81 -13.90 -9.79
C PRO A 251 -7.32 -14.54 -8.50
N THR A 252 -8.40 -15.34 -8.62
CA THR A 252 -9.08 -16.03 -7.51
C THR A 252 -9.73 -15.11 -6.46
N THR A 253 -9.63 -13.80 -6.57
CA THR A 253 -10.14 -12.87 -5.56
C THR A 253 -11.23 -11.97 -6.12
N SER A 254 -10.89 -11.11 -7.12
CA SER A 254 -11.80 -10.02 -7.52
C SER A 254 -11.50 -9.41 -8.88
N VAL A 255 -12.44 -8.61 -9.34
CA VAL A 255 -12.28 -7.65 -10.44
C VAL A 255 -12.62 -6.26 -9.90
N THR A 256 -11.73 -5.29 -10.15
CA THR A 256 -11.90 -3.91 -9.68
C THR A 256 -12.01 -2.97 -10.87
N VAL A 257 -12.99 -2.09 -10.86
CA VAL A 257 -13.12 -0.96 -11.81
C VAL A 257 -12.63 0.30 -11.12
N LEU A 258 -11.86 1.11 -11.85
CA LEU A 258 -11.21 2.32 -11.32
C LEU A 258 -11.47 3.50 -12.23
N VAL A 259 -11.76 4.65 -11.63
CA VAL A 259 -11.86 5.93 -12.31
C VAL A 259 -11.22 7.01 -11.47
N GLY A 260 -10.67 8.03 -12.10
CA GLY A 260 -10.12 9.16 -11.36
C GLY A 260 -9.51 10.19 -12.28
N GLY A 261 -8.91 11.18 -11.65
CA GLY A 261 -8.24 12.25 -12.38
C GLY A 261 -7.52 13.23 -11.48
N SER A 262 -6.73 14.10 -12.09
CA SER A 262 -6.10 15.20 -11.38
C SER A 262 -6.31 16.52 -12.10
N PHE A 263 -6.39 17.57 -11.30
CA PHE A 263 -6.55 18.93 -11.76
C PHE A 263 -5.77 19.89 -10.85
N HIS A 264 -4.85 20.65 -11.42
CA HIS A 264 -3.99 21.59 -10.69
C HIS A 264 -3.29 21.01 -9.44
N GLY A 265 -2.84 19.75 -9.55
CA GLY A 265 -2.15 19.07 -8.46
C GLY A 265 -3.05 18.31 -7.48
N VAL A 266 -4.36 18.56 -7.47
CA VAL A 266 -5.33 17.76 -6.71
C VAL A 266 -5.67 16.51 -7.53
N HIS A 267 -5.57 15.34 -6.91
CA HIS A 267 -5.91 14.03 -7.47
C HIS A 267 -7.08 13.43 -6.69
N ILE A 268 -8.05 12.86 -7.39
CA ILE A 268 -9.16 12.12 -6.80
C ILE A 268 -9.34 10.85 -7.62
N GLY A 269 -9.46 9.72 -6.94
CA GLY A 269 -9.74 8.42 -7.54
C GLY A 269 -10.77 7.66 -6.74
N TYR A 270 -11.54 6.84 -7.43
CA TYR A 270 -12.51 5.94 -6.84
C TYR A 270 -12.39 4.56 -7.48
N SER A 271 -12.52 3.52 -6.69
CA SER A 271 -12.63 2.16 -7.18
C SER A 271 -13.77 1.38 -6.53
N TYR A 272 -14.27 0.44 -7.31
CA TYR A 272 -15.22 -0.57 -6.86
C TYR A 272 -14.67 -1.95 -7.17
N GLU A 273 -14.49 -2.76 -6.14
CA GLU A 273 -14.00 -4.14 -6.21
C GLU A 273 -15.16 -5.11 -6.05
N ALA A 274 -15.38 -5.94 -7.06
CA ALA A 274 -16.36 -7.02 -7.05
C ALA A 274 -15.63 -8.35 -6.82
N TYR A 275 -15.99 -9.06 -5.75
CA TYR A 275 -15.42 -10.38 -5.44
C TYR A 275 -15.93 -11.45 -6.39
N THR A 276 -15.03 -12.28 -6.90
CA THR A 276 -15.34 -13.36 -7.86
C THR A 276 -15.29 -14.74 -7.23
N SER A 277 -14.78 -14.85 -6.00
CA SER A 277 -14.63 -16.11 -5.26
C SER A 277 -15.07 -15.97 -3.80
N GLY A 278 -15.56 -17.09 -3.23
CA GLY A 278 -15.86 -17.24 -1.81
C GLY A 278 -17.05 -16.39 -1.35
N ILE A 279 -16.80 -15.26 -0.74
CA ILE A 279 -17.81 -14.37 -0.20
C ILE A 279 -18.19 -13.33 -1.25
N SER A 280 -18.93 -13.73 -2.28
CA SER A 280 -19.50 -12.80 -3.28
C SER A 280 -20.78 -12.12 -2.81
N LEU A 281 -21.10 -12.23 -1.53
CA LEU A 281 -22.34 -11.75 -0.94
C LEU A 281 -22.10 -10.35 -0.36
N GLY A 282 -22.69 -9.34 -0.98
CA GLY A 282 -22.64 -7.98 -0.50
C GLY A 282 -22.36 -6.98 -1.62
N ASN A 283 -22.18 -5.73 -1.25
CA ASN A 283 -21.99 -4.62 -2.15
C ASN A 283 -20.53 -4.40 -2.60
N GLY A 284 -19.66 -5.44 -2.49
CA GLY A 284 -18.25 -5.34 -2.85
C GLY A 284 -17.43 -4.47 -1.90
N SER A 285 -16.30 -3.94 -2.41
CA SER A 285 -15.46 -3.01 -1.66
C SER A 285 -15.35 -1.69 -2.41
N HIS A 286 -15.28 -0.60 -1.66
CA HIS A 286 -15.18 0.76 -2.17
C HIS A 286 -13.90 1.40 -1.67
N GLU A 287 -13.18 2.10 -2.54
CA GLU A 287 -12.02 2.88 -2.14
C GLU A 287 -12.11 4.28 -2.75
N LEU A 288 -11.79 5.27 -1.93
CA LEU A 288 -11.62 6.66 -2.32
C LEU A 288 -10.17 7.06 -2.04
N ILE A 289 -9.51 7.63 -3.02
CA ILE A 289 -8.19 8.24 -2.86
C ILE A 289 -8.25 9.73 -3.14
N ILE A 290 -7.56 10.50 -2.34
CA ILE A 290 -7.36 11.94 -2.53
C ILE A 290 -5.88 12.22 -2.42
N GLY A 291 -5.31 12.93 -3.39
CA GLY A 291 -3.91 13.30 -3.40
C GLY A 291 -3.71 14.77 -3.71
N TYR A 292 -2.57 15.30 -3.28
CA TYR A 292 -2.12 16.63 -3.65
C TYR A 292 -0.63 16.62 -3.96
N GLN A 293 -0.27 17.19 -5.10
CA GLN A 293 1.11 17.25 -5.57
C GLN A 293 1.54 18.69 -5.82
N VAL A 294 2.67 19.06 -5.24
CA VAL A 294 3.29 20.39 -5.41
C VAL A 294 4.73 20.24 -5.89
N ASP A 295 5.12 20.97 -6.92
CA ASP A 295 6.49 20.98 -7.42
C ASP A 295 7.46 21.49 -6.35
N VAL A 296 8.50 20.72 -6.04
CA VAL A 296 9.55 21.11 -5.10
C VAL A 296 10.77 21.57 -5.86
N ASN A 297 11.19 22.80 -5.63
CA ASN A 297 12.40 23.34 -6.20
C ASN A 297 13.61 22.89 -5.36
N LEU A 298 14.23 21.77 -5.73
CA LEU A 298 15.38 21.20 -5.01
C LEU A 298 16.66 22.03 -5.14
N PHE A 299 16.74 22.85 -6.18
CA PHE A 299 17.85 23.73 -6.41
C PHE A 299 17.41 25.17 -6.18
N LYS A 300 17.68 25.74 -4.99
CA LYS A 300 17.68 27.18 -4.87
C LYS A 300 18.74 27.71 -5.84
N LYS A 301 18.34 28.28 -6.99
CA LYS A 301 19.21 29.11 -7.78
C LYS A 301 19.80 30.13 -6.80
N GLY A 302 21.09 30.01 -6.51
CA GLY A 302 21.81 31.01 -5.75
C GLY A 302 21.48 32.34 -6.39
N ARG A 303 20.87 33.24 -5.65
CA ARG A 303 20.66 34.61 -6.11
C ARG A 303 22.09 35.13 -6.25
N ASN A 304 22.61 35.16 -7.50
CA ASN A 304 23.87 35.83 -7.77
C ASN A 304 23.73 37.28 -7.31
N LYS A 305 24.19 37.55 -6.10
CA LYS A 305 24.23 38.90 -5.53
C LYS A 305 25.31 39.80 -6.16
N HIS A 306 26.06 39.26 -7.05
CA HIS A 306 27.02 40.04 -7.83
C HIS A 306 26.35 40.51 -9.13
N LYS A 307 25.54 41.56 -9.06
CA LYS A 307 25.40 42.47 -10.19
C LYS A 307 26.77 43.10 -10.34
N SER A 308 27.50 42.72 -11.39
CA SER A 308 28.66 43.47 -11.82
C SER A 308 28.19 44.89 -12.10
N VAL A 309 28.54 45.82 -11.24
CA VAL A 309 28.42 47.25 -11.49
C VAL A 309 29.57 47.54 -12.42
N ARG A 310 29.33 47.57 -13.72
CA ARG A 310 30.23 48.22 -14.65
C ARG A 310 30.11 49.71 -14.38
N ILE A 311 31.12 50.28 -13.72
CA ILE A 311 31.36 51.70 -13.67
C ILE A 311 31.98 52.00 -15.03
N LEU A 312 31.30 52.84 -15.83
CA LEU A 312 31.82 53.48 -17.02
C LEU A 312 32.73 54.64 -16.62
#